data_567785e5dd209c0a7d4159247c1112ec
#
_entry.id   567785e5dd209c0a7d4159247c1112ec
#
_cell.length_a   1.000
_cell.length_b   1.000
_cell.length_c   1.000
_cell.angle_alpha   90.00
_cell.angle_beta   90.00
_cell.angle_gamma   90.00
#
_symmetry.space_group_name_H-M   'P 1'
#
loop_
_entity.id
_entity.type
_entity.pdbx_description
1 polymer ?
#
loop_
_entity_poly.entity_id
_entity_poly.type
_entity_poly.pdbx_seq_one_letter_code
_entity_poly.pdbx_strand_id
1 'polypeptide(L)'
;MLCFASTSSGTILHYVFDLPAPYGFFSLPKLLGVPGGILLTIGCAGLAWLKTKADPTLGAVRVWGGEMGFLALLGATGATGLLLYAATGTPAVKIILALHLATVLTLFLLLPYTKMIHGFYRLATLIVEEQKKAARS
;
A
#
# COMPACT_ATOMS: atom_id res chain seq x y z
N MET A 1 -3.11 3.59 -5.10
CA MET A 1 -4.54 3.73 -5.41
C MET A 1 -5.13 2.47 -6.04
N LEU A 2 -4.55 1.92 -7.12
CA LEU A 2 -5.08 0.72 -7.81
C LEU A 2 -5.23 -0.51 -6.90
N CYS A 3 -4.22 -0.82 -6.07
CA CYS A 3 -4.30 -1.93 -5.11
C CYS A 3 -5.42 -1.75 -4.08
N PHE A 4 -5.60 -0.53 -3.58
CA PHE A 4 -6.68 -0.21 -2.64
C PHE A 4 -8.06 -0.34 -3.31
N ALA A 5 -8.21 0.18 -4.52
CA ALA A 5 -9.45 0.03 -5.31
C ALA A 5 -9.76 -1.44 -5.60
N SER A 6 -8.75 -2.25 -5.92
CA SER A 6 -8.87 -3.69 -6.11
C SER A 6 -9.39 -4.40 -4.86
N THR A 7 -8.77 -4.15 -3.71
CA THR A 7 -9.18 -4.78 -2.44
C THR A 7 -10.57 -4.33 -2.03
N SER A 8 -10.88 -3.05 -2.13
CA SER A 8 -12.21 -2.51 -1.80
C SER A 8 -13.30 -3.07 -2.71
N SER A 9 -13.05 -3.14 -4.02
CA SER A 9 -14.00 -3.72 -4.97
C SER A 9 -14.23 -5.21 -4.72
N GLY A 10 -13.17 -5.96 -4.41
CA GLY A 10 -13.28 -7.38 -4.05
C GLY A 10 -14.09 -7.60 -2.78
N THR A 11 -13.87 -6.78 -1.76
CA THR A 11 -14.60 -6.83 -0.50
C THR A 11 -16.08 -6.52 -0.71
N ILE A 12 -16.40 -5.46 -1.46
CA ILE A 12 -17.78 -5.08 -1.77
C ILE A 12 -18.48 -6.19 -2.57
N LEU A 13 -17.84 -6.73 -3.61
CA LEU A 13 -18.40 -7.80 -4.43
C LEU A 13 -18.69 -9.07 -3.60
N HIS A 14 -17.81 -9.38 -2.65
CA HIS A 14 -17.98 -10.57 -1.82
C HIS A 14 -19.06 -10.39 -0.75
N TYR A 15 -19.02 -9.30 0.02
CA TYR A 15 -19.91 -9.12 1.18
C TYR A 15 -21.25 -8.44 0.88
N VAL A 16 -21.34 -7.64 -0.19
CA VAL A 16 -22.58 -6.93 -0.55
C VAL A 16 -23.35 -7.66 -1.63
N PHE A 17 -22.65 -8.24 -2.61
CA PHE A 17 -23.27 -8.95 -3.74
C PHE A 17 -23.22 -10.47 -3.62
N ASP A 18 -22.67 -10.99 -2.52
CA ASP A 18 -22.60 -12.43 -2.19
C ASP A 18 -22.00 -13.29 -3.32
N LEU A 19 -21.08 -12.72 -4.10
CA LEU A 19 -20.41 -13.40 -5.20
C LEU A 19 -19.31 -14.31 -4.66
N PRO A 20 -19.34 -15.62 -4.97
CA PRO A 20 -18.36 -16.57 -4.46
C PRO A 20 -16.97 -16.31 -5.07
N ALA A 21 -15.95 -16.24 -4.21
CA ALA A 21 -14.55 -16.30 -4.67
C ALA A 21 -14.17 -17.76 -5.00
N PRO A 22 -13.29 -18.03 -6.01
CA PRO A 22 -12.43 -17.08 -6.75
C PRO A 22 -13.13 -16.45 -7.95
N TYR A 23 -12.98 -15.12 -8.08
CA TYR A 23 -13.50 -14.37 -9.22
C TYR A 23 -12.80 -14.77 -10.54
N GLY A 24 -13.53 -14.73 -11.66
CA GLY A 24 -13.00 -14.98 -13.00
C GLY A 24 -11.81 -14.06 -13.36
N PHE A 25 -11.09 -14.42 -14.42
CA PHE A 25 -9.90 -13.68 -14.85
C PHE A 25 -10.16 -12.20 -15.19
N PHE A 26 -11.36 -11.87 -15.67
CA PHE A 26 -11.79 -10.52 -16.04
C PHE A 26 -12.54 -9.78 -14.93
N SER A 27 -12.45 -10.24 -13.69
CA SER A 27 -13.11 -9.52 -12.59
C SER A 27 -12.37 -8.21 -12.28
N LEU A 28 -13.14 -7.18 -11.94
CA LEU A 28 -12.64 -5.84 -11.62
C LEU A 28 -11.50 -5.85 -10.57
N PRO A 29 -11.58 -6.63 -9.48
CA PRO A 29 -10.49 -6.72 -8.50
C PRO A 29 -9.17 -7.23 -9.10
N LYS A 30 -9.22 -8.21 -9.99
CA LYS A 30 -8.01 -8.77 -10.63
C LYS A 30 -7.43 -7.83 -11.67
N LEU A 31 -8.29 -7.18 -12.45
CA LEU A 31 -7.86 -6.24 -13.49
C LEU A 31 -7.17 -5.01 -12.92
N LEU A 32 -7.54 -4.57 -11.72
CA LEU A 32 -6.91 -3.46 -11.01
C LEU A 32 -5.74 -3.93 -10.12
N GLY A 33 -5.84 -5.12 -9.53
CA GLY A 33 -4.88 -5.65 -8.58
C GLY A 33 -3.54 -6.01 -9.21
N VAL A 34 -3.55 -6.69 -10.37
CA VAL A 34 -2.33 -7.15 -11.03
C VAL A 34 -1.47 -6.00 -11.52
N PRO A 35 -1.94 -5.05 -12.35
CA PRO A 35 -1.12 -3.92 -12.76
C PRO A 35 -0.76 -3.02 -11.59
N GLY A 36 -1.66 -2.85 -10.61
CA GLY A 36 -1.38 -2.11 -9.39
C GLY A 36 -0.26 -2.73 -8.56
N GLY A 37 -0.26 -4.05 -8.39
CA GLY A 37 0.78 -4.79 -7.68
C GLY A 37 2.14 -4.72 -8.38
N ILE A 38 2.17 -4.86 -9.71
CA ILE A 38 3.39 -4.74 -10.51
C ILE A 38 3.98 -3.34 -10.37
N LEU A 39 3.18 -2.30 -10.60
CA LEU A 39 3.62 -0.91 -10.48
C LEU A 39 4.11 -0.57 -9.06
N LEU A 40 3.41 -1.08 -8.04
CA LEU A 40 3.80 -0.88 -6.65
C LEU A 40 5.15 -1.53 -6.35
N THR A 41 5.34 -2.79 -6.74
CA THR A 41 6.58 -3.54 -6.48
C THR A 41 7.77 -2.91 -7.22
N ILE A 42 7.62 -2.57 -8.50
CA ILE A 42 8.66 -1.92 -9.30
C ILE A 42 8.96 -0.52 -8.75
N GLY A 43 7.92 0.25 -8.40
CA GLY A 43 8.07 1.59 -7.83
C GLY A 43 8.82 1.58 -6.50
N CYS A 44 8.49 0.64 -5.60
CA CYS A 44 9.19 0.48 -4.33
C CYS A 44 10.65 0.05 -4.52
N ALA A 45 10.93 -0.88 -5.43
CA ALA A 45 12.29 -1.30 -5.75
C ALA A 45 13.11 -0.15 -6.36
N GLY A 46 12.53 0.61 -7.28
CA GLY A 46 13.16 1.80 -7.89
C GLY A 46 13.46 2.89 -6.87
N LEU A 47 12.50 3.20 -5.99
CA LEU A 47 12.68 4.18 -4.91
C LEU A 47 13.73 3.71 -3.89
N ALA A 48 13.73 2.43 -3.53
CA ALA A 48 14.75 1.87 -2.65
C ALA A 48 16.14 2.01 -3.27
N TRP A 49 16.29 1.69 -4.54
CA TRP A 49 17.55 1.85 -5.25
C TRP A 49 17.99 3.31 -5.34
N LEU A 50 17.11 4.21 -5.75
CA LEU A 50 17.40 5.65 -5.78
C LEU A 50 17.85 6.17 -4.41
N LYS A 51 17.20 5.71 -3.34
CA LYS A 51 17.52 6.11 -1.98
C LYS A 51 18.88 5.59 -1.51
N THR A 52 19.32 4.41 -1.97
CA THR A 52 20.68 3.91 -1.67
C THR A 52 21.77 4.66 -2.46
N LYS A 53 21.41 5.28 -3.59
CA LYS A 53 22.29 6.11 -4.41
C LYS A 53 22.30 7.58 -4.01
N ALA A 54 21.31 8.03 -3.25
CA ALA A 54 21.20 9.41 -2.79
C ALA A 54 22.30 9.73 -1.77
N ASP A 55 22.76 10.97 -1.80
CA ASP A 55 23.81 11.45 -0.88
C ASP A 55 23.32 11.37 0.58
N PRO A 56 24.04 10.65 1.46
CA PRO A 56 23.66 10.52 2.86
C PRO A 56 23.67 11.86 3.64
N THR A 57 24.26 12.90 3.10
CA THR A 57 24.31 14.24 3.72
C THR A 57 23.00 15.03 3.54
N LEU A 58 22.14 14.63 2.60
CA LEU A 58 20.90 15.34 2.27
C LEU A 58 19.69 14.92 3.16
N GLY A 59 19.87 14.04 4.12
CA GLY A 59 18.79 13.59 5.00
C GLY A 59 19.26 13.22 6.41
N ALA A 60 18.37 13.35 7.40
CA ALA A 60 18.66 12.91 8.75
C ALA A 60 18.86 11.39 8.78
N VAL A 61 20.04 10.92 9.12
CA VAL A 61 20.42 9.49 9.20
C VAL A 61 19.42 8.67 10.04
N ARG A 62 18.85 9.28 11.07
CA ARG A 62 17.87 8.67 11.98
C ARG A 62 16.53 8.33 11.30
N VAL A 63 16.17 9.02 10.23
CA VAL A 63 14.91 8.85 9.51
C VAL A 63 15.05 7.84 8.36
N TRP A 64 16.29 7.63 7.89
CA TRP A 64 16.58 6.76 6.75
C TRP A 64 16.09 5.31 6.96
N GLY A 65 16.32 4.74 8.16
CA GLY A 65 15.91 3.38 8.48
C GLY A 65 14.38 3.18 8.48
N GLY A 66 13.63 4.12 9.06
CA GLY A 66 12.17 4.06 9.09
C GLY A 66 11.53 4.18 7.71
N GLU A 67 12.07 5.03 6.85
CA GLU A 67 11.60 5.18 5.47
C GLU A 67 11.92 3.96 4.62
N MET A 68 13.11 3.36 4.76
CA MET A 68 13.47 2.13 4.06
C MET A 68 12.63 0.95 4.56
N GLY A 69 12.39 0.84 5.86
CA GLY A 69 11.51 -0.18 6.43
C GLY A 69 10.09 -0.09 5.90
N PHE A 70 9.52 1.10 5.84
CA PHE A 70 8.20 1.34 5.24
C PHE A 70 8.16 0.97 3.76
N LEU A 71 9.17 1.38 2.99
CA LEU A 71 9.27 1.09 1.56
C LEU A 71 9.43 -0.41 1.28
N ALA A 72 10.25 -1.09 2.08
CA ALA A 72 10.43 -2.54 2.01
C ALA A 72 9.12 -3.29 2.34
N LEU A 73 8.40 -2.86 3.38
CA LEU A 73 7.13 -3.46 3.77
C LEU A 73 6.05 -3.23 2.72
N LEU A 74 6.00 -2.04 2.14
CA LEU A 74 5.07 -1.71 1.05
C LEU A 74 5.38 -2.55 -0.21
N GLY A 75 6.66 -2.71 -0.56
CA GLY A 75 7.10 -3.58 -1.65
C GLY A 75 6.79 -5.06 -1.38
N ALA A 76 7.01 -5.53 -0.15
CA ALA A 76 6.66 -6.88 0.27
C ALA A 76 5.16 -7.15 0.17
N THR A 77 4.32 -6.17 0.52
CA THR A 77 2.86 -6.26 0.38
C THR A 77 2.47 -6.41 -1.10
N GLY A 78 3.08 -5.64 -2.00
CA GLY A 78 2.87 -5.77 -3.44
C GLY A 78 3.32 -7.13 -3.98
N ALA A 79 4.52 -7.57 -3.61
CA ALA A 79 5.10 -8.84 -4.05
C ALA A 79 4.29 -10.06 -3.55
N THR A 80 3.90 -10.07 -2.27
CA THR A 80 3.08 -11.16 -1.71
C THR A 80 1.68 -11.19 -2.32
N GLY A 81 1.11 -10.05 -2.68
CA GLY A 81 -0.17 -9.96 -3.41
C GLY A 81 -0.06 -10.56 -4.82
N LEU A 82 1.03 -10.30 -5.55
CA LEU A 82 1.30 -10.92 -6.86
C LEU A 82 1.56 -12.42 -6.75
N LEU A 83 2.31 -12.85 -5.72
CA LEU A 83 2.52 -14.27 -5.42
C LEU A 83 1.19 -14.98 -5.12
N LEU A 84 0.31 -14.35 -4.37
CA LEU A 84 -1.03 -14.87 -4.08
C LEU A 84 -1.84 -15.06 -5.36
N TYR A 85 -1.75 -14.10 -6.29
CA TYR A 85 -2.39 -14.23 -7.59
C TYR A 85 -1.80 -15.40 -8.41
N ALA A 86 -0.47 -15.52 -8.47
CA ALA A 86 0.21 -16.61 -9.19
C ALA A 86 -0.06 -17.99 -8.58
N ALA A 87 -0.22 -18.06 -7.25
CA ALA A 87 -0.53 -19.29 -6.52
C ALA A 87 -2.01 -19.69 -6.55
N THR A 88 -2.86 -18.91 -7.20
CA THR A 88 -4.29 -19.22 -7.31
C THR A 88 -4.50 -20.60 -7.97
N GLY A 89 -5.20 -21.49 -7.28
CA GLY A 89 -5.42 -22.89 -7.72
C GLY A 89 -4.42 -23.90 -7.16
N THR A 90 -3.42 -23.48 -6.38
CA THR A 90 -2.49 -24.36 -5.69
C THR A 90 -2.81 -24.50 -4.19
N PRO A 91 -2.45 -25.60 -3.51
CA PRO A 91 -2.66 -25.73 -2.07
C PRO A 91 -1.86 -24.71 -1.24
N ALA A 92 -0.81 -24.10 -1.81
CA ALA A 92 0.00 -23.08 -1.18
C ALA A 92 -0.73 -21.73 -0.96
N VAL A 93 -1.85 -21.52 -1.64
CA VAL A 93 -2.66 -20.28 -1.55
C VAL A 93 -2.97 -19.89 -0.10
N LYS A 94 -3.26 -20.84 0.77
CA LYS A 94 -3.62 -20.57 2.18
C LYS A 94 -2.46 -19.94 2.95
N ILE A 95 -1.23 -20.46 2.74
CA ILE A 95 -0.02 -19.97 3.41
C ILE A 95 0.35 -18.59 2.88
N ILE A 96 0.31 -18.42 1.56
CA ILE A 96 0.63 -17.14 0.90
C ILE A 96 -0.39 -16.08 1.27
N LEU A 97 -1.67 -16.43 1.40
CA LEU A 97 -2.71 -15.53 1.88
C LEU A 97 -2.43 -15.07 3.31
N ALA A 98 -2.10 -16.00 4.21
CA ALA A 98 -1.75 -15.65 5.60
C ALA A 98 -0.54 -14.70 5.64
N LEU A 99 0.48 -14.97 4.84
CA LEU A 99 1.67 -14.11 4.73
C LEU A 99 1.31 -12.71 4.18
N HIS A 100 0.50 -12.64 3.14
CA HIS A 100 0.04 -11.37 2.57
C HIS A 100 -0.77 -10.55 3.59
N LEU A 101 -1.72 -11.19 4.28
CA LEU A 101 -2.50 -10.52 5.33
C LEU A 101 -1.63 -10.05 6.49
N ALA A 102 -0.61 -10.82 6.88
CA ALA A 102 0.35 -10.42 7.90
C ALA A 102 1.15 -9.17 7.48
N THR A 103 1.62 -9.11 6.22
CA THR A 103 2.33 -7.92 5.71
C THR A 103 1.42 -6.70 5.63
N VAL A 104 0.17 -6.87 5.20
CA VAL A 104 -0.84 -5.79 5.16
C VAL A 104 -1.14 -5.29 6.58
N LEU A 105 -1.38 -6.19 7.53
CA LEU A 105 -1.65 -5.83 8.92
C LEU A 105 -0.46 -5.06 9.52
N THR A 106 0.76 -5.55 9.31
CA THR A 106 1.98 -4.89 9.80
C THR A 106 2.12 -3.50 9.18
N LEU A 107 1.83 -3.34 7.89
CA LEU A 107 1.83 -2.06 7.20
C LEU A 107 0.87 -1.07 7.88
N PHE A 108 -0.37 -1.48 8.16
CA PHE A 108 -1.36 -0.62 8.82
C PHE A 108 -0.98 -0.28 10.26
N LEU A 109 -0.44 -1.24 11.03
CA LEU A 109 0.02 -0.99 12.40
C LEU A 109 1.21 -0.01 12.46
N LEU A 110 2.09 -0.05 11.46
CA LEU A 110 3.24 0.85 11.40
C LEU A 110 2.92 2.21 10.76
N LEU A 111 1.82 2.33 10.04
CA LEU A 111 1.41 3.54 9.31
C LEU A 111 1.40 4.79 10.21
N PRO A 112 0.86 4.78 11.45
CA PRO A 112 0.89 5.94 12.34
C PRO A 112 2.31 6.33 12.80
N TYR A 113 3.28 5.45 12.71
CA TYR A 113 4.68 5.73 13.08
C TYR A 113 5.53 6.18 11.89
N THR A 114 4.95 6.22 10.69
CA THR A 114 5.63 6.67 9.46
C THR A 114 5.39 8.15 9.18
N LYS A 115 6.19 8.73 8.27
CA LYS A 115 5.99 10.10 7.78
C LYS A 115 4.64 10.35 7.11
N MET A 116 3.89 9.32 6.78
CA MET A 116 2.55 9.44 6.18
C MET A 116 1.60 10.22 7.09
N ILE A 117 1.68 10.00 8.40
CA ILE A 117 0.83 10.71 9.37
C ILE A 117 1.14 12.22 9.40
N HIS A 118 2.42 12.59 9.17
CA HIS A 118 2.83 13.99 9.09
C HIS A 118 2.14 14.72 7.92
N GLY A 119 1.90 14.04 6.81
CA GLY A 119 1.12 14.56 5.68
C GLY A 119 -0.33 14.89 6.05
N PHE A 120 -0.97 14.04 6.86
CA PHE A 120 -2.33 14.28 7.36
C PHE A 120 -2.37 15.48 8.32
N TYR A 121 -1.40 15.62 9.22
CA TYR A 121 -1.31 16.80 10.09
C TYR A 121 -1.10 18.09 9.30
N ARG A 122 -0.25 18.09 8.28
CA ARG A 122 -0.06 19.25 7.40
C ARG A 122 -1.33 19.60 6.64
N LEU A 123 -2.06 18.61 6.13
CA LEU A 123 -3.34 18.84 5.46
C LEU A 123 -4.36 19.46 6.43
N ALA A 124 -4.48 18.93 7.64
CA ALA A 124 -5.36 19.47 8.67
C ALA A 124 -5.01 20.91 9.05
N THR A 125 -3.73 21.22 9.22
CA THR A 125 -3.27 22.59 9.52
C THR A 125 -3.58 23.56 8.40
N LEU A 126 -3.39 23.17 7.14
CA LEU A 126 -3.71 24.00 5.96
C LEU A 126 -5.22 24.31 5.88
N ILE A 127 -6.07 23.31 6.14
CA ILE A 127 -7.53 23.51 6.16
C ILE A 127 -7.92 24.52 7.25
N VAL A 128 -7.38 24.37 8.46
CA VAL A 128 -7.66 25.28 9.58
C VAL A 128 -7.14 26.69 9.26
N GLU A 129 -6.02 26.82 8.59
CA GLU A 129 -5.44 28.11 8.21
C GLU A 129 -6.30 28.83 7.17
N GLU A 130 -6.82 28.12 6.16
CA GLU A 130 -7.76 28.67 5.19
C GLU A 130 -9.10 29.07 5.81
N GLN A 131 -9.63 28.30 6.75
CA GLN A 131 -10.83 28.67 7.50
C GLN A 131 -10.63 29.96 8.33
N LYS A 132 -9.45 30.10 8.95
CA LYS A 132 -9.13 31.32 9.71
C LYS A 132 -8.96 32.53 8.80
N LYS A 133 -8.42 32.38 7.59
CA LYS A 133 -8.33 33.47 6.60
C LYS A 133 -9.72 33.89 6.14
N ALA A 134 -10.60 32.92 5.79
CA ALA A 134 -11.98 33.21 5.39
C ALA A 134 -12.81 33.90 6.47
N ALA A 135 -12.55 33.59 7.74
CA ALA A 135 -13.24 34.24 8.88
C ALA A 135 -12.74 35.67 9.21
N ARG A 136 -11.62 36.09 8.60
CA ARG A 136 -11.02 37.43 8.79
C ARG A 136 -11.29 38.40 7.62
N SER A 137 -11.82 37.89 6.51
CA SER A 137 -12.26 38.67 5.35
C SER A 137 -13.73 39.05 5.46
#